data_5e686b1b0b7ad892d189913901c7bff9
#
_entry.id   5e686b1b0b7ad892d189913901c7bff9
#
_cell.length_a   1.000
_cell.length_b   1.000
_cell.length_c   1.000
_cell.angle_alpha   90.00
_cell.angle_beta   90.00
_cell.angle_gamma   90.00
#
_symmetry.space_group_name_H-M   'P 1'
#
loop_
_entity.id
_entity.type
_entity.pdbx_description
1 polymer ?
#
loop_
_entity_poly.entity_id
_entity_poly.type
_entity_poly.pdbx_seq_one_letter_code
_entity_poly.pdbx_strand_id
1 'polypeptide(L)'
;MILVYTHKITPRIRYIFKHIFTRILLSPVGFTSKIEEFVAHNGPKLSYTKVPLGKEFFIRCNELLFEQGVNDLEINISKWDETPCFFKTGQNSSIPFDIFAASFYLISRYEEYLPHVRDTHERFTAEQSLAFRYYFLEKPVVDIWSLKLRKVLKERFPEYHFSEREFTYISTIDIDNAYAYKYKSLVRTLGGFVSDFFKLQIRSFWDRLLVLLRIKKDPYNTFEKILAVSKKNKVQLIFFFLVADYTTFDTNVSATKRQFRLLIKYIADYASVGLHT
;
A
#
# COMPACT_ATOMS: atom_id res chain seq x y z
N MET A 1 6.86 -12.71 20.71
CA MET A 1 5.52 -12.17 20.30
C MET A 1 5.11 -11.13 21.33
N ILE A 2 4.61 -9.98 20.86
CA ILE A 2 4.07 -8.91 21.74
C ILE A 2 2.60 -9.21 22.00
N LEU A 3 2.17 -9.28 23.26
CA LEU A 3 0.77 -9.50 23.63
C LEU A 3 0.07 -8.17 23.91
N VAL A 4 -1.06 -7.94 23.25
CA VAL A 4 -1.91 -6.75 23.43
C VAL A 4 -3.19 -7.14 24.17
N TYR A 5 -3.40 -6.53 25.32
CA TYR A 5 -4.68 -6.61 26.02
C TYR A 5 -5.58 -5.46 25.61
N THR A 6 -6.83 -5.77 25.31
CA THR A 6 -7.88 -4.77 25.07
C THR A 6 -9.25 -5.38 25.43
N HIS A 7 -10.17 -4.55 25.94
CA HIS A 7 -11.50 -5.03 26.37
C HIS A 7 -12.35 -5.59 25.21
N LYS A 8 -12.07 -5.15 23.96
CA LYS A 8 -12.76 -5.62 22.76
C LYS A 8 -11.79 -5.66 21.58
N ILE A 9 -11.68 -6.80 20.93
CA ILE A 9 -10.81 -6.98 19.77
C ILE A 9 -11.62 -6.73 18.49
N THR A 10 -11.52 -5.52 17.93
CA THR A 10 -12.20 -5.11 16.69
C THR A 10 -11.37 -5.42 15.44
N PRO A 11 -11.97 -5.44 14.23
CA PRO A 11 -11.23 -5.52 12.97
C PRO A 11 -10.23 -4.36 12.81
N ARG A 12 -10.59 -3.12 13.22
CA ARG A 12 -9.70 -1.94 13.15
C ARG A 12 -8.45 -2.14 14.02
N ILE A 13 -8.63 -2.64 15.25
CA ILE A 13 -7.52 -2.98 16.15
C ILE A 13 -6.62 -4.03 15.49
N ARG A 14 -7.18 -5.15 15.03
CA ARG A 14 -6.39 -6.21 14.37
C ARG A 14 -5.61 -5.68 13.17
N TYR A 15 -6.23 -4.84 12.35
CA TYR A 15 -5.63 -4.26 11.17
C TYR A 15 -4.43 -3.38 11.51
N ILE A 16 -4.64 -2.35 12.35
CA ILE A 16 -3.60 -1.35 12.57
C ILE A 16 -2.46 -1.86 13.45
N PHE A 17 -2.74 -2.68 14.46
CA PHE A 17 -1.70 -3.29 15.28
C PHE A 17 -0.85 -4.27 14.46
N LYS A 18 -1.45 -5.10 13.60
CA LYS A 18 -0.70 -5.95 12.68
C LYS A 18 0.11 -5.11 11.69
N HIS A 19 -0.44 -4.00 11.19
CA HIS A 19 0.31 -3.11 10.31
C HIS A 19 1.56 -2.57 11.00
N ILE A 20 1.44 -2.00 12.18
CA ILE A 20 2.58 -1.44 12.93
C ILE A 20 3.53 -2.54 13.38
N PHE A 21 3.05 -3.54 14.10
CA PHE A 21 3.95 -4.54 14.70
C PHE A 21 4.49 -5.54 13.68
N THR A 22 3.64 -6.13 12.84
CA THR A 22 4.07 -7.21 11.95
C THR A 22 4.70 -6.67 10.66
N ARG A 23 4.14 -5.62 10.05
CA ARG A 23 4.64 -5.10 8.78
C ARG A 23 5.78 -4.09 8.95
N ILE A 24 5.63 -3.13 9.88
CA ILE A 24 6.64 -2.08 10.08
C ILE A 24 7.75 -2.56 11.02
N LEU A 25 7.41 -3.12 12.18
CA LEU A 25 8.39 -3.51 13.20
C LEU A 25 8.88 -4.96 13.10
N LEU A 26 8.37 -5.73 12.15
CA LEU A 26 8.70 -7.15 11.92
C LEU A 26 8.59 -8.01 13.19
N SER A 27 7.61 -7.69 14.03
CA SER A 27 7.37 -8.36 15.31
C SER A 27 5.98 -9.00 15.32
N PRO A 28 5.85 -10.29 15.65
CA PRO A 28 4.56 -10.92 15.78
C PRO A 28 3.76 -10.33 16.93
N VAL A 29 2.46 -10.08 16.72
CA VAL A 29 1.53 -9.52 17.69
C VAL A 29 0.36 -10.48 17.94
N GLY A 30 0.03 -10.69 19.23
CA GLY A 30 -1.13 -11.41 19.69
C GLY A 30 -2.11 -10.50 20.42
N PHE A 31 -3.37 -10.94 20.55
CA PHE A 31 -4.43 -10.17 21.21
C PHE A 31 -5.15 -11.04 22.22
N THR A 32 -5.47 -10.44 23.37
CA THR A 32 -6.36 -11.05 24.36
C THR A 32 -7.31 -10.02 24.95
N SER A 33 -8.49 -10.47 25.36
CA SER A 33 -9.44 -9.70 26.18
C SER A 33 -9.58 -10.28 27.60
N LYS A 34 -8.74 -11.28 27.95
CA LYS A 34 -8.73 -11.91 29.26
C LYS A 34 -7.53 -11.41 30.06
N ILE A 35 -7.80 -10.88 31.25
CA ILE A 35 -6.76 -10.33 32.12
C ILE A 35 -5.81 -11.42 32.59
N GLU A 36 -6.31 -12.63 32.84
CA GLU A 36 -5.52 -13.77 33.32
C GLU A 36 -4.45 -14.15 32.28
N GLU A 37 -4.81 -14.20 30.99
CA GLU A 37 -3.86 -14.47 29.92
C GLU A 37 -2.80 -13.37 29.79
N PHE A 38 -3.23 -12.11 29.96
CA PHE A 38 -2.33 -10.96 29.91
C PHE A 38 -1.34 -10.96 31.09
N VAL A 39 -1.82 -11.24 32.30
CA VAL A 39 -0.96 -11.32 33.51
C VAL A 39 0.03 -12.48 33.37
N ALA A 40 -0.42 -13.65 32.96
CA ALA A 40 0.39 -14.86 32.82
C ALA A 40 1.46 -14.77 31.72
N HIS A 41 1.33 -13.83 30.79
CA HIS A 41 2.30 -13.68 29.70
C HIS A 41 3.63 -13.10 30.19
N ASN A 42 4.71 -13.86 30.04
CA ASN A 42 6.06 -13.46 30.48
C ASN A 42 6.85 -12.63 29.45
N GLY A 43 6.35 -12.51 28.20
CA GLY A 43 6.97 -11.72 27.14
C GLY A 43 6.56 -10.24 27.17
N PRO A 44 6.99 -9.46 26.17
CA PRO A 44 6.57 -8.07 26.01
C PRO A 44 5.06 -7.99 25.85
N LYS A 45 4.47 -7.09 26.62
CA LYS A 45 3.02 -6.91 26.66
C LYS A 45 2.63 -5.45 26.84
N LEU A 46 1.50 -5.07 26.30
CA LEU A 46 0.93 -3.73 26.47
C LEU A 46 -0.59 -3.79 26.63
N SER A 47 -1.14 -2.86 27.39
CA SER A 47 -2.59 -2.66 27.47
C SER A 47 -3.02 -1.48 26.56
N TYR A 48 -4.11 -1.69 25.84
CA TYR A 48 -4.76 -0.69 25.00
C TYR A 48 -6.21 -0.51 25.50
N THR A 49 -6.34 0.37 26.49
CA THR A 49 -7.56 0.55 27.29
C THR A 49 -7.75 2.02 27.66
N LYS A 50 -8.87 2.38 28.30
CA LYS A 50 -9.12 3.75 28.79
C LYS A 50 -8.31 4.09 30.03
N VAL A 51 -8.02 3.09 30.87
CA VAL A 51 -7.27 3.22 32.11
C VAL A 51 -6.25 2.10 32.23
N PRO A 52 -5.10 2.31 32.86
CA PRO A 52 -4.11 1.27 33.04
C PRO A 52 -4.64 0.16 33.98
N LEU A 53 -4.11 -1.06 33.83
CA LEU A 53 -4.39 -2.20 34.69
C LEU A 53 -3.43 -2.24 35.91
N GLY A 54 -2.26 -1.63 35.78
CA GLY A 54 -1.22 -1.60 36.80
C GLY A 54 0.00 -0.81 36.33
N LYS A 55 1.19 -1.45 36.32
CA LYS A 55 2.47 -0.83 35.88
C LYS A 55 2.96 -1.33 34.52
N GLU A 56 2.06 -1.88 33.71
CA GLU A 56 2.37 -2.35 32.35
C GLU A 56 2.69 -1.20 31.39
N PHE A 57 3.16 -1.53 30.20
CA PHE A 57 3.22 -0.57 29.12
C PHE A 57 1.78 -0.28 28.66
N PHE A 58 1.30 0.90 28.96
CA PHE A 58 -0.09 1.30 28.76
C PHE A 58 -0.21 2.37 27.69
N ILE A 59 -1.13 2.18 26.77
CA ILE A 59 -1.53 3.21 25.78
C ILE A 59 -3.02 3.45 25.94
N ARG A 60 -3.39 4.69 26.28
CA ARG A 60 -4.78 5.08 26.39
C ARG A 60 -5.42 5.08 25.00
N CYS A 61 -6.45 4.26 24.84
CA CYS A 61 -7.14 4.08 23.59
C CYS A 61 -8.09 5.25 23.23
N ASN A 62 -8.14 5.59 21.95
CA ASN A 62 -9.17 6.42 21.37
C ASN A 62 -10.36 5.56 20.91
N GLU A 63 -11.57 6.11 20.94
CA GLU A 63 -12.81 5.41 20.57
C GLU A 63 -12.83 4.99 19.11
N LEU A 64 -12.13 5.68 18.23
CA LEU A 64 -12.08 5.42 16.79
C LEU A 64 -11.88 3.94 16.43
N LEU A 65 -11.05 3.22 17.19
CA LEU A 65 -10.78 1.80 16.90
C LEU A 65 -11.87 0.85 17.41
N PHE A 66 -12.81 1.33 18.23
CA PHE A 66 -13.93 0.54 18.78
C PHE A 66 -15.25 0.81 18.08
N GLU A 67 -15.36 1.93 17.39
CA GLU A 67 -16.55 2.35 16.67
C GLU A 67 -16.76 1.56 15.37
N GLN A 68 -17.99 1.63 14.88
CA GLN A 68 -18.39 1.16 13.56
C GLN A 68 -18.80 2.38 12.72
N GLY A 69 -18.59 2.29 11.40
CA GLY A 69 -18.90 3.41 10.49
C GLY A 69 -17.85 4.51 10.53
N VAL A 70 -18.19 5.67 9.99
CA VAL A 70 -17.34 6.85 9.87
C VAL A 70 -18.04 8.02 10.52
N ASN A 71 -17.39 8.63 11.50
CA ASN A 71 -17.89 9.78 12.24
C ASN A 71 -16.95 10.96 12.07
N ASP A 72 -17.48 12.17 12.13
CA ASP A 72 -16.63 13.36 12.20
C ASP A 72 -15.87 13.39 13.52
N LEU A 73 -14.59 13.73 13.45
CA LEU A 73 -13.68 13.68 14.59
C LEU A 73 -12.98 15.02 14.74
N GLU A 74 -13.02 15.57 15.94
CA GLU A 74 -12.20 16.73 16.27
C GLU A 74 -10.73 16.29 16.43
N ILE A 75 -9.87 16.80 15.55
CA ILE A 75 -8.44 16.47 15.52
C ILE A 75 -7.62 17.70 15.90
N ASN A 76 -6.97 17.59 17.05
CA ASN A 76 -6.04 18.59 17.56
C ASN A 76 -4.60 18.10 17.37
N ILE A 77 -3.84 18.79 16.51
CA ILE A 77 -2.44 18.43 16.24
C ILE A 77 -1.55 18.86 17.40
N SER A 78 -0.66 17.96 17.77
CA SER A 78 0.43 18.16 18.71
C SER A 78 1.73 17.60 18.12
N LYS A 79 2.81 17.58 18.90
CA LYS A 79 4.08 17.01 18.47
C LYS A 79 4.54 15.94 19.45
N TRP A 80 5.09 14.87 18.92
CA TRP A 80 5.95 13.94 19.64
C TRP A 80 7.39 14.17 19.15
N ASP A 81 8.18 14.86 19.97
CA ASP A 81 9.38 15.57 19.55
C ASP A 81 9.04 16.51 18.36
N GLU A 82 9.72 16.40 17.25
CA GLU A 82 9.46 17.25 16.06
C GLU A 82 8.43 16.66 15.09
N THR A 83 7.83 15.50 15.42
CA THR A 83 6.88 14.82 14.53
C THR A 83 5.46 15.19 14.91
N PRO A 84 4.64 15.71 13.97
CA PRO A 84 3.22 15.94 14.21
C PRO A 84 2.51 14.64 14.65
N CYS A 85 1.60 14.76 15.61
CA CYS A 85 0.77 13.66 16.08
C CYS A 85 -0.58 14.19 16.59
N PHE A 86 -1.55 13.30 16.78
CA PHE A 86 -2.90 13.66 17.24
C PHE A 86 -3.51 12.52 18.07
N PHE A 87 -4.66 12.75 18.69
CA PHE A 87 -5.27 11.89 19.71
C PHE A 87 -4.42 11.76 20.98
N LYS A 88 -4.20 12.90 21.64
CA LYS A 88 -3.45 12.96 22.92
C LYS A 88 -4.00 12.00 23.97
N THR A 89 -3.11 11.30 24.67
CA THR A 89 -3.45 10.26 25.67
C THR A 89 -3.39 10.74 27.12
N GLY A 90 -2.75 11.85 27.42
CA GLY A 90 -2.52 12.35 28.79
C GLY A 90 -1.31 11.71 29.47
N GLN A 91 -1.08 12.12 30.75
CA GLN A 91 0.17 11.83 31.48
C GLN A 91 0.38 10.36 31.87
N ASN A 92 -0.68 9.59 32.01
CA ASN A 92 -0.58 8.19 32.47
C ASN A 92 -0.27 7.19 31.35
N SER A 93 -0.25 7.62 30.11
CA SER A 93 0.05 6.74 28.97
C SER A 93 1.56 6.69 28.73
N SER A 94 2.06 5.52 28.31
CA SER A 94 3.49 5.30 28.04
C SER A 94 4.01 6.10 26.84
N ILE A 95 3.11 6.60 25.99
CA ILE A 95 3.41 7.51 24.87
C ILE A 95 2.37 8.64 24.84
N PRO A 96 2.72 9.82 24.28
CA PRO A 96 1.91 11.04 24.43
C PRO A 96 0.62 11.09 23.59
N PHE A 97 0.41 10.13 22.69
CA PHE A 97 -0.77 10.08 21.83
C PHE A 97 -1.13 8.63 21.47
N ASP A 98 -2.35 8.41 20.99
CA ASP A 98 -2.76 7.09 20.51
C ASP A 98 -2.24 6.87 19.07
N ILE A 99 -1.04 6.27 19.01
CA ILE A 99 -0.36 5.95 17.75
C ILE A 99 -1.21 5.04 16.83
N PHE A 100 -2.00 4.13 17.42
CA PHE A 100 -2.78 3.17 16.64
C PHE A 100 -3.99 3.82 16.01
N ALA A 101 -4.73 4.64 16.76
CA ALA A 101 -5.85 5.38 16.22
C ALA A 101 -5.40 6.42 15.18
N ALA A 102 -4.31 7.16 15.45
CA ALA A 102 -3.75 8.14 14.52
C ALA A 102 -3.25 7.47 13.22
N SER A 103 -2.55 6.34 13.34
CA SER A 103 -2.11 5.59 12.16
C SER A 103 -3.27 5.00 11.38
N PHE A 104 -4.30 4.48 12.06
CA PHE A 104 -5.51 3.98 11.39
C PHE A 104 -6.20 5.08 10.59
N TYR A 105 -6.37 6.26 11.18
CA TYR A 105 -6.99 7.42 10.52
C TYR A 105 -6.28 7.74 9.19
N LEU A 106 -4.96 7.82 9.19
CA LEU A 106 -4.18 8.15 8.00
C LEU A 106 -4.16 7.01 6.97
N ILE A 107 -3.89 5.77 7.40
CA ILE A 107 -3.72 4.63 6.49
C ILE A 107 -5.04 4.18 5.87
N SER A 108 -6.14 4.27 6.62
CA SER A 108 -7.47 3.95 6.09
C SER A 108 -8.04 5.07 5.21
N ARG A 109 -7.33 6.19 5.07
CA ARG A 109 -7.81 7.39 4.37
C ARG A 109 -9.18 7.84 4.93
N TYR A 110 -9.31 7.81 6.25
CA TYR A 110 -10.56 8.01 6.95
C TYR A 110 -11.28 9.30 6.56
N GLU A 111 -10.52 10.38 6.36
CA GLU A 111 -11.03 11.71 5.99
C GLU A 111 -11.71 11.74 4.61
N GLU A 112 -11.39 10.80 3.71
CA GLU A 112 -12.02 10.74 2.40
C GLU A 112 -13.46 10.19 2.43
N TYR A 113 -13.84 9.54 3.53
CA TYR A 113 -15.21 9.08 3.77
C TYR A 113 -16.07 10.14 4.45
N LEU A 114 -15.47 11.24 4.92
CA LEU A 114 -16.18 12.38 5.48
C LEU A 114 -16.67 13.33 4.36
N PRO A 115 -17.66 14.18 4.61
CA PRO A 115 -18.07 15.20 3.65
C PRO A 115 -16.88 16.06 3.20
N HIS A 116 -16.63 16.14 1.91
CA HIS A 116 -15.53 16.90 1.32
C HIS A 116 -15.91 17.45 -0.06
N VAL A 117 -15.18 18.46 -0.53
CA VAL A 117 -15.31 18.98 -1.89
C VAL A 117 -14.50 18.13 -2.84
N ARG A 118 -15.12 17.65 -3.92
CA ARG A 118 -14.47 16.82 -4.93
C ARG A 118 -13.89 17.67 -6.07
N ASP A 119 -12.82 17.18 -6.67
CA ASP A 119 -12.26 17.78 -7.89
C ASP A 119 -13.13 17.46 -9.12
N THR A 120 -12.70 17.92 -10.30
CA THR A 120 -13.39 17.67 -11.59
C THR A 120 -13.46 16.19 -11.97
N HIS A 121 -12.71 15.33 -11.28
CA HIS A 121 -12.70 13.87 -11.43
C HIS A 121 -13.33 13.13 -10.25
N GLU A 122 -14.09 13.85 -9.43
CA GLU A 122 -14.77 13.34 -8.23
C GLU A 122 -13.83 12.77 -7.14
N ARG A 123 -12.58 13.23 -7.10
CA ARG A 123 -11.58 12.74 -6.14
C ARG A 123 -11.40 13.71 -4.98
N PHE A 124 -11.01 13.17 -3.83
CA PHE A 124 -10.50 13.92 -2.69
C PHE A 124 -9.15 14.54 -3.05
N THR A 125 -8.99 15.86 -2.83
CA THR A 125 -7.76 16.55 -3.16
C THR A 125 -6.79 16.60 -1.99
N ALA A 126 -5.48 16.67 -2.29
CA ALA A 126 -4.44 16.69 -1.26
C ALA A 126 -4.60 17.87 -0.30
N GLU A 127 -5.03 19.04 -0.80
CA GLU A 127 -5.20 20.28 -0.03
C GLU A 127 -6.24 20.17 1.09
N GLN A 128 -7.20 19.26 0.94
CA GLN A 128 -8.23 19.00 1.94
C GLN A 128 -7.74 18.10 3.07
N SER A 129 -6.64 17.39 2.85
CA SER A 129 -6.12 16.45 3.84
C SER A 129 -5.59 17.14 5.09
N LEU A 130 -5.74 16.46 6.23
CA LEU A 130 -5.11 16.85 7.49
C LEU A 130 -3.60 17.04 7.32
N ALA A 131 -2.98 16.13 6.57
CA ALA A 131 -1.54 16.11 6.36
C ALA A 131 -1.04 17.34 5.58
N PHE A 132 -1.79 17.81 4.59
CA PHE A 132 -1.48 19.04 3.86
C PHE A 132 -1.64 20.26 4.76
N ARG A 133 -2.80 20.40 5.43
CA ARG A 133 -3.11 21.54 6.30
C ARG A 133 -2.10 21.75 7.43
N TYR A 134 -1.47 20.67 7.90
CA TYR A 134 -0.49 20.72 8.99
C TYR A 134 0.94 20.39 8.54
N TYR A 135 1.25 20.50 7.25
CA TYR A 135 2.59 20.44 6.66
C TYR A 135 3.37 19.15 6.94
N PHE A 136 2.68 18.02 6.91
CA PHE A 136 3.33 16.71 7.05
C PHE A 136 2.98 15.70 5.95
N LEU A 137 2.37 16.14 4.84
CA LEU A 137 1.98 15.29 3.73
C LEU A 137 3.18 14.52 3.13
N GLU A 138 4.34 15.16 3.06
CA GLU A 138 5.57 14.57 2.53
C GLU A 138 6.36 13.74 3.56
N LYS A 139 5.85 13.62 4.79
CA LYS A 139 6.52 12.86 5.87
C LYS A 139 5.84 11.52 6.09
N PRO A 140 6.59 10.40 6.11
CA PRO A 140 6.04 9.09 6.44
C PRO A 140 5.82 8.96 7.95
N VAL A 141 4.89 9.77 8.50
CA VAL A 141 4.72 9.92 9.95
C VAL A 141 4.39 8.60 10.66
N VAL A 142 3.66 7.70 10.02
CA VAL A 142 3.31 6.40 10.61
C VAL A 142 4.55 5.52 10.79
N ASP A 143 5.47 5.51 9.83
CA ASP A 143 6.75 4.81 9.96
C ASP A 143 7.63 5.48 11.02
N ILE A 144 7.70 6.80 11.03
CA ILE A 144 8.46 7.57 12.04
C ILE A 144 7.94 7.26 13.45
N TRP A 145 6.63 7.32 13.66
CA TRP A 145 6.00 6.97 14.95
C TRP A 145 6.28 5.53 15.35
N SER A 146 6.18 4.60 14.40
CA SER A 146 6.42 3.18 14.66
C SER A 146 7.86 2.91 15.08
N LEU A 147 8.83 3.57 14.45
CA LEU A 147 10.24 3.45 14.81
C LEU A 147 10.53 4.07 16.19
N LYS A 148 9.89 5.20 16.53
CA LYS A 148 9.96 5.77 17.88
C LYS A 148 9.32 4.84 18.91
N LEU A 149 8.15 4.25 18.60
CA LEU A 149 7.52 3.24 19.47
C LEU A 149 8.46 2.05 19.69
N ARG A 150 9.16 1.56 18.65
CA ARG A 150 10.16 0.49 18.79
C ARG A 150 11.24 0.87 19.79
N LYS A 151 11.73 2.11 19.75
CA LYS A 151 12.75 2.59 20.69
C LYS A 151 12.24 2.54 22.14
N VAL A 152 11.06 3.08 22.41
CA VAL A 152 10.44 3.08 23.74
C VAL A 152 10.16 1.65 24.22
N LEU A 153 9.72 0.75 23.32
CA LEU A 153 9.51 -0.65 23.66
C LEU A 153 10.83 -1.39 23.95
N LYS A 154 11.92 -1.09 23.24
CA LYS A 154 13.26 -1.65 23.54
C LYS A 154 13.76 -1.21 24.92
N GLU A 155 13.52 0.04 25.29
CA GLU A 155 13.86 0.54 26.64
C GLU A 155 13.05 -0.17 27.73
N ARG A 156 11.78 -0.44 27.48
CA ARG A 156 10.89 -1.12 28.44
C ARG A 156 11.12 -2.64 28.50
N PHE A 157 11.49 -3.26 27.37
CA PHE A 157 11.69 -4.70 27.22
C PHE A 157 13.05 -5.00 26.59
N PRO A 158 14.16 -4.78 27.28
CA PRO A 158 15.51 -4.88 26.72
C PRO A 158 15.84 -6.28 26.19
N GLU A 159 15.27 -7.31 26.79
CA GLU A 159 15.47 -8.71 26.37
C GLU A 159 14.71 -9.08 25.07
N TYR A 160 13.82 -8.22 24.59
CA TYR A 160 13.06 -8.50 23.39
C TYR A 160 13.78 -8.01 22.14
N HIS A 161 14.09 -8.94 21.25
CA HIS A 161 14.78 -8.65 20.00
C HIS A 161 13.77 -8.40 18.88
N PHE A 162 13.79 -7.17 18.36
CA PHE A 162 13.08 -6.81 17.12
C PHE A 162 13.92 -7.24 15.92
N SER A 163 13.30 -7.87 14.94
CA SER A 163 13.96 -8.15 13.67
C SER A 163 14.38 -6.84 12.98
N GLU A 164 15.50 -6.87 12.30
CA GLU A 164 15.96 -5.74 11.49
C GLU A 164 15.42 -5.84 10.07
N ARG A 165 15.19 -4.68 9.44
CA ARG A 165 14.81 -4.63 8.04
C ARG A 165 16.06 -4.68 7.18
N GLU A 166 16.03 -5.54 6.18
CA GLU A 166 17.01 -5.54 5.12
C GLU A 166 16.52 -4.71 3.94
N PHE A 167 17.43 -3.98 3.31
CA PHE A 167 17.12 -3.23 2.11
C PHE A 167 16.80 -4.22 0.97
N THR A 168 15.64 -4.05 0.36
CA THR A 168 15.22 -4.85 -0.80
C THR A 168 14.77 -3.91 -1.91
N TYR A 169 15.32 -4.10 -3.10
CA TYR A 169 14.90 -3.39 -4.31
C TYR A 169 14.02 -4.31 -5.17
N ILE A 170 12.80 -3.87 -5.43
CA ILE A 170 11.84 -4.56 -6.28
C ILE A 170 11.44 -3.59 -7.38
N SER A 171 11.63 -3.98 -8.65
CA SER A 171 11.14 -3.19 -9.79
C SER A 171 9.74 -3.68 -10.17
N THR A 172 8.79 -2.78 -10.19
CA THR A 172 7.42 -3.03 -10.65
C THR A 172 7.23 -2.49 -12.05
N ILE A 173 6.52 -3.23 -12.90
CA ILE A 173 6.28 -2.87 -14.30
C ILE A 173 4.80 -3.07 -14.61
N ASP A 174 4.12 -1.98 -14.91
CA ASP A 174 2.72 -1.98 -15.31
C ASP A 174 2.60 -2.21 -16.81
N ILE A 175 1.78 -3.18 -17.19
CA ILE A 175 1.54 -3.56 -18.60
C ILE A 175 0.12 -3.18 -18.99
N ASP A 176 -0.05 -1.92 -19.38
CA ASP A 176 -1.32 -1.43 -19.92
C ASP A 176 -1.56 -1.99 -21.33
N ASN A 177 -0.51 -2.05 -22.14
CA ASN A 177 -0.54 -2.60 -23.48
C ASN A 177 0.63 -3.56 -23.73
N ALA A 178 0.34 -4.85 -23.78
CA ALA A 178 1.35 -5.88 -24.02
C ALA A 178 1.95 -5.81 -25.45
N TYR A 179 1.21 -5.29 -26.42
CA TYR A 179 1.63 -5.21 -27.82
C TYR A 179 1.15 -3.91 -28.48
N ALA A 180 2.03 -3.24 -29.20
CA ALA A 180 1.70 -2.01 -29.93
C ALA A 180 0.76 -2.28 -31.12
N TYR A 181 1.04 -3.33 -31.90
CA TYR A 181 0.33 -3.63 -33.15
C TYR A 181 -0.26 -5.03 -33.21
N LYS A 182 0.43 -6.03 -32.62
CA LYS A 182 0.00 -7.44 -32.67
C LYS A 182 -1.25 -7.69 -31.82
N TYR A 183 -2.01 -8.72 -32.23
CA TYR A 183 -3.13 -9.30 -31.48
C TYR A 183 -4.30 -8.34 -31.20
N LYS A 184 -4.36 -7.21 -31.87
CA LYS A 184 -5.51 -6.29 -31.85
C LYS A 184 -6.63 -6.84 -32.76
N SER A 185 -7.85 -6.32 -32.59
CA SER A 185 -8.96 -6.69 -33.50
C SER A 185 -8.70 -6.16 -34.95
N LEU A 186 -9.33 -6.77 -35.96
CA LEU A 186 -9.22 -6.32 -37.35
C LEU A 186 -9.64 -4.87 -37.49
N VAL A 187 -10.75 -4.48 -36.84
CA VAL A 187 -11.26 -3.09 -36.90
C VAL A 187 -10.22 -2.10 -36.36
N ARG A 188 -9.58 -2.44 -35.21
CA ARG A 188 -8.53 -1.57 -34.61
C ARG A 188 -7.27 -1.52 -35.47
N THR A 189 -6.93 -2.63 -36.12
CA THR A 189 -5.77 -2.68 -37.03
C THR A 189 -5.99 -1.80 -38.23
N LEU A 190 -7.15 -1.92 -38.89
CA LEU A 190 -7.53 -1.10 -40.06
C LEU A 190 -7.69 0.38 -39.68
N GLY A 191 -8.40 0.67 -38.58
CA GLY A 191 -8.52 2.04 -38.04
C GLY A 191 -7.16 2.67 -37.70
N GLY A 192 -6.21 1.86 -37.25
CA GLY A 192 -4.84 2.30 -37.03
C GLY A 192 -4.12 2.69 -38.33
N PHE A 193 -4.25 1.91 -39.39
CA PHE A 193 -3.69 2.27 -40.70
C PHE A 193 -4.30 3.55 -41.26
N VAL A 194 -5.63 3.69 -41.18
CA VAL A 194 -6.35 4.90 -41.59
C VAL A 194 -5.88 6.11 -40.80
N SER A 195 -5.78 5.98 -39.49
CA SER A 195 -5.29 7.06 -38.61
C SER A 195 -3.84 7.45 -38.93
N ASP A 196 -2.94 6.46 -39.11
CA ASP A 196 -1.54 6.71 -39.46
C ASP A 196 -1.43 7.43 -40.80
N PHE A 197 -2.28 7.08 -41.79
CA PHE A 197 -2.33 7.72 -43.10
C PHE A 197 -2.80 9.18 -43.01
N PHE A 198 -3.95 9.45 -42.37
CA PHE A 198 -4.48 10.81 -42.23
C PHE A 198 -3.61 11.72 -41.37
N LYS A 199 -2.90 11.16 -40.39
CA LYS A 199 -1.94 11.91 -39.55
C LYS A 199 -0.56 12.03 -40.18
N LEU A 200 -0.35 11.56 -41.39
CA LEU A 200 0.93 11.55 -42.13
C LEU A 200 2.05 10.85 -41.30
N GLN A 201 1.69 9.88 -40.48
CA GLN A 201 2.64 9.12 -39.66
C GLN A 201 3.23 7.94 -40.45
N ILE A 202 3.99 8.25 -41.49
CA ILE A 202 4.56 7.27 -42.43
C ILE A 202 5.34 6.18 -41.72
N ARG A 203 6.14 6.55 -40.70
CA ARG A 203 6.94 5.60 -39.92
C ARG A 203 6.06 4.61 -39.16
N SER A 204 5.00 5.06 -38.49
CA SER A 204 4.06 4.21 -37.75
C SER A 204 3.31 3.26 -38.71
N PHE A 205 2.95 3.74 -39.88
CA PHE A 205 2.32 2.93 -40.91
C PHE A 205 3.21 1.76 -41.34
N TRP A 206 4.46 2.02 -41.70
CA TRP A 206 5.42 0.99 -42.08
C TRP A 206 5.78 0.06 -40.94
N ASP A 207 6.00 0.59 -39.73
CA ASP A 207 6.27 -0.23 -38.53
C ASP A 207 5.12 -1.19 -38.26
N ARG A 208 3.88 -0.72 -38.33
CA ARG A 208 2.67 -1.56 -38.21
C ARG A 208 2.65 -2.68 -39.24
N LEU A 209 2.87 -2.33 -40.53
CA LEU A 209 2.87 -3.30 -41.62
C LEU A 209 3.94 -4.38 -41.41
N LEU A 210 5.18 -3.98 -41.15
CA LEU A 210 6.31 -4.89 -40.94
C LEU A 210 6.12 -5.80 -39.73
N VAL A 211 5.52 -5.29 -38.67
CA VAL A 211 5.22 -6.08 -37.46
C VAL A 211 4.11 -7.09 -37.71
N LEU A 212 3.07 -6.72 -38.49
CA LEU A 212 1.97 -7.63 -38.84
C LEU A 212 2.44 -8.72 -39.79
N LEU A 213 3.34 -8.40 -40.73
CA LEU A 213 4.00 -9.36 -41.62
C LEU A 213 5.06 -10.21 -40.91
N ARG A 214 5.29 -10.01 -39.60
CA ARG A 214 6.28 -10.71 -38.78
C ARG A 214 7.74 -10.48 -39.19
N ILE A 215 8.02 -9.46 -40.02
CA ILE A 215 9.38 -9.08 -40.43
C ILE A 215 10.08 -8.32 -39.29
N LYS A 216 9.33 -7.52 -38.53
CA LYS A 216 9.84 -6.75 -37.38
C LYS A 216 9.23 -7.23 -36.03
N LYS A 217 9.99 -7.20 -34.96
CA LYS A 217 9.43 -7.41 -33.60
C LYS A 217 8.49 -6.25 -33.23
N ASP A 218 7.41 -6.57 -32.52
CA ASP A 218 6.53 -5.54 -31.97
C ASP A 218 7.32 -4.66 -30.98
N PRO A 219 7.25 -3.32 -31.09
CA PRO A 219 8.07 -2.42 -30.27
C PRO A 219 7.81 -2.54 -28.77
N TYR A 220 6.60 -2.98 -28.35
CA TYR A 220 6.30 -3.21 -26.93
C TYR A 220 6.76 -4.58 -26.44
N ASN A 221 7.11 -5.50 -27.32
CA ASN A 221 7.63 -6.82 -26.94
C ASN A 221 9.09 -6.74 -26.47
N THR A 222 9.30 -6.11 -25.32
CA THR A 222 10.61 -5.93 -24.67
C THR A 222 10.82 -6.87 -23.48
N PHE A 223 9.91 -7.79 -23.23
CA PHE A 223 9.86 -8.64 -22.02
C PHE A 223 11.15 -9.45 -21.83
N GLU A 224 11.65 -10.12 -22.90
CA GLU A 224 12.90 -10.87 -22.83
C GLU A 224 14.10 -10.00 -22.40
N LYS A 225 14.16 -8.75 -22.91
CA LYS A 225 15.22 -7.80 -22.54
C LYS A 225 15.12 -7.40 -21.08
N ILE A 226 13.92 -7.12 -20.60
CA ILE A 226 13.67 -6.76 -19.19
C ILE A 226 14.08 -7.91 -18.27
N LEU A 227 13.64 -9.14 -18.58
CA LEU A 227 13.99 -10.32 -17.81
C LEU A 227 15.51 -10.59 -17.81
N ALA A 228 16.18 -10.38 -18.94
CA ALA A 228 17.63 -10.54 -19.04
C ALA A 228 18.39 -9.49 -18.17
N VAL A 229 17.93 -8.22 -18.18
CA VAL A 229 18.51 -7.16 -17.34
C VAL A 229 18.30 -7.45 -15.87
N SER A 230 17.10 -7.88 -15.47
CA SER A 230 16.78 -8.28 -14.10
C SER A 230 17.68 -9.41 -13.62
N LYS A 231 17.79 -10.49 -14.42
CA LYS A 231 18.65 -11.64 -14.09
C LYS A 231 20.12 -11.22 -13.93
N LYS A 232 20.63 -10.39 -14.85
CA LYS A 232 22.02 -9.88 -14.79
C LYS A 232 22.30 -9.09 -13.51
N ASN A 233 21.36 -8.26 -13.09
CA ASN A 233 21.52 -7.35 -11.95
C ASN A 233 20.92 -7.91 -10.63
N LYS A 234 20.39 -9.13 -10.64
CA LYS A 234 19.72 -9.77 -9.48
C LYS A 234 18.59 -8.92 -8.89
N VAL A 235 17.83 -8.23 -9.75
CA VAL A 235 16.70 -7.38 -9.35
C VAL A 235 15.43 -8.22 -9.36
N GLN A 236 14.66 -8.14 -8.29
CA GLN A 236 13.32 -8.76 -8.26
C GLN A 236 12.36 -7.95 -9.14
N LEU A 237 11.54 -8.64 -9.93
CA LEU A 237 10.54 -8.04 -10.78
C LEU A 237 9.13 -8.48 -10.38
N ILE A 238 8.21 -7.53 -10.47
CA ILE A 238 6.77 -7.80 -10.43
C ILE A 238 6.15 -7.13 -11.65
N PHE A 239 5.46 -7.91 -12.49
CA PHE A 239 4.68 -7.38 -13.61
C PHE A 239 3.21 -7.32 -13.23
N PHE A 240 2.59 -6.15 -13.39
CA PHE A 240 1.17 -5.97 -13.21
C PHE A 240 0.50 -5.87 -14.58
N PHE A 241 -0.40 -6.79 -14.89
CA PHE A 241 -1.10 -6.83 -16.17
C PHE A 241 -2.48 -6.21 -16.03
N LEU A 242 -2.79 -5.25 -16.90
CA LEU A 242 -4.13 -4.70 -17.02
C LEU A 242 -5.07 -5.75 -17.64
N VAL A 243 -5.98 -6.25 -16.83
CA VAL A 243 -7.02 -7.21 -17.22
C VAL A 243 -8.37 -6.50 -17.07
N ALA A 244 -8.67 -5.64 -18.03
CA ALA A 244 -9.91 -4.87 -18.07
C ALA A 244 -10.64 -5.11 -19.40
N ASP A 245 -11.94 -4.86 -19.39
CA ASP A 245 -12.72 -4.76 -20.63
C ASP A 245 -12.27 -3.54 -21.42
N TYR A 246 -12.38 -3.65 -22.74
CA TYR A 246 -11.97 -2.56 -23.61
C TYR A 246 -12.90 -1.35 -23.47
N THR A 247 -12.34 -0.22 -23.06
CA THR A 247 -13.02 1.08 -22.99
C THR A 247 -12.30 2.13 -23.85
N THR A 248 -12.78 3.37 -23.86
CA THR A 248 -12.08 4.50 -24.46
C THR A 248 -10.77 4.83 -23.75
N PHE A 249 -10.66 4.48 -22.48
CA PHE A 249 -9.49 4.72 -21.63
C PHE A 249 -8.56 3.52 -21.57
N ASP A 250 -9.11 2.30 -21.57
CA ASP A 250 -8.35 1.05 -21.43
C ASP A 250 -8.26 0.33 -22.79
N THR A 251 -7.09 0.36 -23.40
CA THR A 251 -6.86 -0.13 -24.77
C THR A 251 -6.03 -1.42 -24.84
N ASN A 252 -6.13 -2.28 -23.82
CA ASN A 252 -5.36 -3.51 -23.73
C ASN A 252 -5.75 -4.59 -24.76
N VAL A 253 -4.93 -5.63 -24.87
CA VAL A 253 -5.26 -6.88 -25.55
C VAL A 253 -6.20 -7.67 -24.65
N SER A 254 -7.32 -8.17 -25.19
CA SER A 254 -8.30 -8.92 -24.42
C SER A 254 -7.68 -10.10 -23.67
N ALA A 255 -8.06 -10.24 -22.40
CA ALA A 255 -7.64 -11.34 -21.52
C ALA A 255 -8.02 -12.75 -22.03
N THR A 256 -9.00 -12.83 -22.94
CA THR A 256 -9.42 -14.08 -23.58
C THR A 256 -8.45 -14.54 -24.68
N LYS A 257 -7.59 -13.67 -25.18
CA LYS A 257 -6.63 -14.01 -26.25
C LYS A 257 -5.56 -14.97 -25.75
N ARG A 258 -5.41 -16.09 -26.47
CA ARG A 258 -4.42 -17.12 -26.13
C ARG A 258 -2.99 -16.57 -26.01
N GLN A 259 -2.60 -15.65 -26.89
CA GLN A 259 -1.27 -15.04 -26.91
C GLN A 259 -0.97 -14.22 -25.66
N PHE A 260 -1.97 -13.48 -25.15
CA PHE A 260 -1.83 -12.72 -23.93
C PHE A 260 -1.67 -13.64 -22.72
N ARG A 261 -2.46 -14.71 -22.66
CA ARG A 261 -2.33 -15.72 -21.59
C ARG A 261 -0.98 -16.45 -21.63
N LEU A 262 -0.47 -16.74 -22.83
CA LEU A 262 0.86 -17.35 -22.98
C LEU A 262 1.97 -16.37 -22.55
N LEU A 263 1.84 -15.08 -22.82
CA LEU A 263 2.78 -14.07 -22.34
C LEU A 263 2.81 -14.02 -20.80
N ILE A 264 1.62 -13.97 -20.16
CA ILE A 264 1.53 -13.96 -18.68
C ILE A 264 2.18 -15.22 -18.11
N LYS A 265 1.89 -16.40 -18.66
CA LYS A 265 2.52 -17.66 -18.22
C LYS A 265 4.04 -17.62 -18.38
N TYR A 266 4.51 -17.18 -19.55
CA TYR A 266 5.95 -17.06 -19.80
C TYR A 266 6.64 -16.14 -18.79
N ILE A 267 6.03 -14.99 -18.47
CA ILE A 267 6.61 -14.05 -17.49
C ILE A 267 6.55 -14.65 -16.08
N ALA A 268 5.48 -15.35 -15.72
CA ALA A 268 5.32 -15.99 -14.41
C ALA A 268 6.38 -17.05 -14.12
N ASP A 269 6.99 -17.64 -15.16
CA ASP A 269 8.12 -18.59 -15.00
C ASP A 269 9.42 -17.90 -14.52
N TYR A 270 9.52 -16.56 -14.65
CA TYR A 270 10.75 -15.81 -14.37
C TYR A 270 10.57 -14.67 -13.37
N ALA A 271 9.36 -14.20 -13.14
CA ALA A 271 9.05 -13.05 -12.29
C ALA A 271 7.68 -13.21 -11.62
N SER A 272 7.44 -12.47 -10.56
CA SER A 272 6.10 -12.39 -9.97
C SER A 272 5.15 -11.64 -10.89
N VAL A 273 3.89 -12.08 -10.92
CA VAL A 273 2.83 -11.42 -11.68
C VAL A 273 1.71 -11.00 -10.77
N GLY A 274 1.11 -9.85 -11.07
CA GLY A 274 -0.02 -9.26 -10.36
C GLY A 274 -1.04 -8.68 -11.32
N LEU A 275 -2.14 -8.20 -10.77
CA LEU A 275 -3.22 -7.56 -11.48
C LEU A 275 -3.03 -6.04 -11.41
N HIS A 276 -3.09 -5.37 -12.58
CA HIS A 276 -3.22 -3.92 -12.67
C HIS A 276 -4.71 -3.57 -12.64
N THR A 277 -5.11 -2.64 -11.76
CA THR A 277 -6.51 -2.19 -11.55
C THR A 277 -6.68 -0.78 -12.04
#